data_d195ac61ccdbcc59896af6bc21c12c78
#
_entry.id   d195ac61ccdbcc59896af6bc21c12c78
#
_cell.length_a   1.000
_cell.length_b   1.000
_cell.length_c   1.000
_cell.angle_alpha   90.00
_cell.angle_beta   90.00
_cell.angle_gamma   90.00
#
_symmetry.space_group_name_H-M   'P 1'
#
loop_
_entity.id
_entity.type
_entity.pdbx_description
1 polymer ?
#
loop_
_entity_poly.entity_id
_entity_poly.type
_entity_poly.pdbx_seq_one_letter_code
_entity_poly.pdbx_strand_id
1 'polypeptide(L)'
;AMVFQDPMTSLDPTMTIGKQIMEGMLWHFKMPKAEAYQKALKLLEEVGITDAEKRMKSYPHQLSGGMRQRVVIAIALSCDPDLLICDEPTTALDVTIQAKILELIRSIQKERGISVIYITHDLGVVAKVADYVDVMYAGKIVETGTIDEIFYDPRHPYTWGLLSAMPDLDTADERLYTIPGSPPNLLHEKAGDAFAPRNKYALEIDDEIDPPMFKISDTHFAATWLLDPRAPKVEMPPELKDRVARMSAEAKKIEEAE
;
A
#
# COMPACT_ATOMS: atom_id res chain seq x y z
N ALA A 1 1.97 1.76 -15.28
CA ALA A 1 0.53 2.09 -15.25
C ALA A 1 0.09 2.36 -13.81
N MET A 2 -1.09 2.98 -13.65
CA MET A 2 -1.60 3.33 -12.32
C MET A 2 -3.08 2.97 -12.16
N VAL A 3 -3.42 2.40 -11.02
CA VAL A 3 -4.79 2.16 -10.54
C VAL A 3 -5.06 3.18 -9.45
N PHE A 4 -6.03 4.07 -9.68
CA PHE A 4 -6.38 5.15 -8.76
C PHE A 4 -7.37 4.69 -7.68
N GLN A 5 -7.45 5.43 -6.58
CA GLN A 5 -8.20 5.14 -5.38
C GLN A 5 -9.71 4.93 -5.62
N ASP A 6 -10.33 5.76 -6.47
CA ASP A 6 -11.77 5.71 -6.71
C ASP A 6 -12.10 5.29 -8.16
N PRO A 7 -12.66 4.10 -8.37
CA PRO A 7 -13.05 3.65 -9.70
C PRO A 7 -14.20 4.47 -10.33
N MET A 8 -14.94 5.23 -9.51
CA MET A 8 -16.01 6.09 -10.02
C MET A 8 -15.48 7.32 -10.75
N THR A 9 -14.39 7.88 -10.26
CA THR A 9 -13.74 9.05 -10.87
C THR A 9 -12.75 8.66 -11.96
N SER A 10 -12.26 7.41 -11.95
CA SER A 10 -11.30 6.87 -12.92
C SER A 10 -11.94 6.46 -14.25
N LEU A 11 -13.24 6.18 -14.26
CA LEU A 11 -13.98 5.74 -15.45
C LEU A 11 -14.85 6.88 -16.02
N ASP A 12 -14.75 7.11 -17.34
CA ASP A 12 -15.65 8.04 -18.03
C ASP A 12 -17.08 7.48 -18.08
N PRO A 13 -18.06 8.12 -17.42
CA PRO A 13 -19.44 7.62 -17.37
C PRO A 13 -20.16 7.65 -18.72
N THR A 14 -19.65 8.40 -19.69
CA THR A 14 -20.23 8.57 -21.03
C THR A 14 -19.67 7.61 -22.07
N MET A 15 -18.60 6.87 -21.71
CA MET A 15 -17.96 5.89 -22.58
C MET A 15 -18.24 4.45 -22.13
N THR A 16 -18.36 3.54 -23.10
CA THR A 16 -18.47 2.11 -22.78
C THR A 16 -17.15 1.55 -22.27
N ILE A 17 -17.24 0.51 -21.45
CA ILE A 17 -16.08 -0.19 -20.85
C ILE A 17 -15.07 -0.60 -21.92
N GLY A 18 -15.54 -1.25 -22.99
CA GLY A 18 -14.66 -1.69 -24.07
C GLY A 18 -13.91 -0.57 -24.78
N LYS A 19 -14.53 0.60 -24.94
CA LYS A 19 -13.83 1.75 -25.53
C LYS A 19 -12.70 2.23 -24.63
N GLN A 20 -12.95 2.31 -23.32
CA GLN A 20 -11.94 2.77 -22.34
C GLN A 20 -10.77 1.81 -22.24
N ILE A 21 -11.00 0.47 -22.22
CA ILE A 21 -9.91 -0.52 -22.21
C ILE A 21 -9.08 -0.46 -23.49
N MET A 22 -9.73 -0.30 -24.65
CA MET A 22 -9.04 -0.24 -25.94
C MET A 22 -8.30 1.07 -26.19
N GLU A 23 -8.64 2.14 -25.51
CA GLU A 23 -8.14 3.50 -25.80
C GLU A 23 -6.61 3.57 -25.81
N GLY A 24 -5.96 3.07 -24.75
CA GLY A 24 -4.50 3.04 -24.63
C GLY A 24 -3.85 2.25 -25.77
N MET A 25 -4.39 1.08 -26.10
CA MET A 25 -3.87 0.23 -27.20
C MET A 25 -4.00 0.90 -28.57
N LEU A 26 -5.13 1.53 -28.83
CA LEU A 26 -5.37 2.24 -30.11
C LEU A 26 -4.49 3.49 -30.23
N TRP A 27 -4.30 4.23 -29.12
CA TRP A 27 -3.56 5.48 -29.14
C TRP A 27 -2.03 5.29 -29.17
N HIS A 28 -1.51 4.48 -28.25
CA HIS A 28 -0.06 4.32 -28.07
C HIS A 28 0.54 3.33 -29.05
N PHE A 29 -0.11 2.18 -29.28
CA PHE A 29 0.45 1.12 -30.16
C PHE A 29 -0.11 1.18 -31.59
N LYS A 30 -1.08 2.04 -31.87
CA LYS A 30 -1.79 2.08 -33.16
C LYS A 30 -2.34 0.70 -33.55
N MET A 31 -2.71 -0.09 -32.54
CA MET A 31 -3.21 -1.46 -32.71
C MET A 31 -4.48 -1.48 -33.57
N PRO A 32 -4.66 -2.44 -34.50
CA PRO A 32 -5.92 -2.58 -35.24
C PRO A 32 -7.09 -2.80 -34.28
N LYS A 33 -8.23 -2.12 -34.57
CA LYS A 33 -9.40 -2.15 -33.65
C LYS A 33 -9.91 -3.56 -33.34
N ALA A 34 -9.86 -4.49 -34.33
CA ALA A 34 -10.26 -5.87 -34.11
C ALA A 34 -9.35 -6.61 -33.13
N GLU A 35 -8.04 -6.37 -33.22
CA GLU A 35 -7.04 -6.93 -32.31
C GLU A 35 -7.18 -6.34 -30.89
N ALA A 36 -7.30 -5.01 -30.78
CA ALA A 36 -7.57 -4.32 -29.51
C ALA A 36 -8.84 -4.85 -28.83
N TYR A 37 -9.89 -5.14 -29.61
CA TYR A 37 -11.13 -5.70 -29.11
C TYR A 37 -10.93 -7.10 -28.51
N GLN A 38 -10.20 -7.98 -29.21
CA GLN A 38 -9.90 -9.33 -28.72
C GLN A 38 -9.03 -9.30 -27.48
N LYS A 39 -8.02 -8.40 -27.43
CA LYS A 39 -7.19 -8.21 -26.25
C LYS A 39 -8.00 -7.68 -25.05
N ALA A 40 -8.91 -6.74 -25.28
CA ALA A 40 -9.79 -6.19 -24.24
C ALA A 40 -10.73 -7.27 -23.67
N LEU A 41 -11.25 -8.18 -24.49
CA LEU A 41 -12.06 -9.33 -24.02
C LEU A 41 -11.24 -10.22 -23.09
N LYS A 42 -10.03 -10.60 -23.50
CA LYS A 42 -9.13 -11.44 -22.68
C LYS A 42 -8.80 -10.77 -21.35
N LEU A 43 -8.54 -9.45 -21.35
CA LEU A 43 -8.28 -8.68 -20.12
C LEU A 43 -9.47 -8.70 -19.17
N LEU A 44 -10.71 -8.57 -19.67
CA LEU A 44 -11.89 -8.66 -18.84
C LEU A 44 -12.07 -10.05 -18.21
N GLU A 45 -11.76 -11.11 -18.96
CA GLU A 45 -11.77 -12.48 -18.45
C GLU A 45 -10.68 -12.70 -17.40
N GLU A 46 -9.45 -12.21 -17.65
CA GLU A 46 -8.30 -12.29 -16.74
C GLU A 46 -8.58 -11.61 -15.39
N VAL A 47 -9.23 -10.45 -15.41
CA VAL A 47 -9.65 -9.78 -14.17
C VAL A 47 -10.93 -10.39 -13.56
N GLY A 48 -11.43 -11.50 -14.09
CA GLY A 48 -12.56 -12.26 -13.56
C GLY A 48 -13.92 -11.59 -13.78
N ILE A 49 -14.10 -10.88 -14.89
CA ILE A 49 -15.40 -10.34 -15.31
C ILE A 49 -16.09 -11.35 -16.22
N THR A 50 -17.22 -11.88 -15.76
CA THR A 50 -18.08 -12.78 -16.55
C THR A 50 -18.84 -12.03 -17.63
N ASP A 51 -19.24 -12.75 -18.70
CA ASP A 51 -19.95 -12.18 -19.86
C ASP A 51 -19.20 -11.01 -20.52
N ALA A 52 -17.87 -11.17 -20.73
CA ALA A 52 -16.98 -10.12 -21.20
C ALA A 52 -17.51 -9.36 -22.44
N GLU A 53 -18.06 -10.07 -23.45
CA GLU A 53 -18.65 -9.45 -24.66
C GLU A 53 -19.81 -8.51 -24.34
N LYS A 54 -20.67 -8.87 -23.40
CA LYS A 54 -21.78 -8.03 -22.94
C LYS A 54 -21.24 -6.81 -22.19
N ARG A 55 -20.21 -7.04 -21.33
CA ARG A 55 -19.61 -5.97 -20.51
C ARG A 55 -18.82 -4.96 -21.34
N MET A 56 -18.22 -5.36 -22.45
CA MET A 56 -17.59 -4.43 -23.41
C MET A 56 -18.55 -3.31 -23.86
N LYS A 57 -19.84 -3.60 -23.94
CA LYS A 57 -20.89 -2.65 -24.37
C LYS A 57 -21.55 -1.91 -23.20
N SER A 58 -21.26 -2.32 -21.96
CA SER A 58 -21.81 -1.68 -20.75
C SER A 58 -21.12 -0.36 -20.45
N TYR A 59 -21.82 0.50 -19.71
CA TYR A 59 -21.31 1.75 -19.14
C TYR A 59 -20.92 1.54 -17.67
N PRO A 60 -20.05 2.39 -17.09
CA PRO A 60 -19.60 2.24 -15.70
C PRO A 60 -20.75 2.15 -14.68
N HIS A 61 -21.81 2.92 -14.83
CA HIS A 61 -22.96 2.91 -13.93
C HIS A 61 -23.75 1.60 -13.92
N GLN A 62 -23.55 0.73 -14.91
CA GLN A 62 -24.18 -0.59 -15.01
C GLN A 62 -23.39 -1.70 -14.31
N LEU A 63 -22.24 -1.36 -13.67
CA LEU A 63 -21.35 -2.29 -12.99
C LEU A 63 -21.37 -2.05 -11.48
N SER A 64 -21.16 -3.12 -10.69
CA SER A 64 -20.93 -3.01 -9.24
C SER A 64 -19.56 -2.35 -8.94
N GLY A 65 -19.34 -1.88 -7.71
CA GLY A 65 -18.06 -1.28 -7.30
C GLY A 65 -16.86 -2.17 -7.57
N GLY A 66 -16.94 -3.44 -7.15
CA GLY A 66 -15.87 -4.42 -7.41
C GLY A 66 -15.66 -4.73 -8.90
N MET A 67 -16.71 -4.69 -9.73
CA MET A 67 -16.55 -4.84 -11.19
C MET A 67 -15.89 -3.61 -11.81
N ARG A 68 -16.21 -2.40 -11.35
CA ARG A 68 -15.55 -1.17 -11.83
C ARG A 68 -14.07 -1.20 -11.49
N GLN A 69 -13.70 -1.62 -10.27
CA GLN A 69 -12.30 -1.76 -9.86
C GLN A 69 -11.54 -2.74 -10.77
N ARG A 70 -12.14 -3.89 -11.09
CA ARG A 70 -11.57 -4.87 -12.03
C ARG A 70 -11.37 -4.28 -13.43
N VAL A 71 -12.30 -3.44 -13.89
CA VAL A 71 -12.17 -2.73 -15.17
C VAL A 71 -11.03 -1.73 -15.13
N VAL A 72 -10.86 -0.95 -14.06
CA VAL A 72 -9.73 -0.02 -13.90
C VAL A 72 -8.40 -0.78 -13.93
N ILE A 73 -8.33 -1.95 -13.28
CA ILE A 73 -7.15 -2.84 -13.37
C ILE A 73 -6.93 -3.30 -14.82
N ALA A 74 -7.98 -3.74 -15.52
CA ALA A 74 -7.89 -4.16 -16.93
C ALA A 74 -7.39 -3.03 -17.84
N ILE A 75 -7.83 -1.78 -17.60
CA ILE A 75 -7.34 -0.59 -18.33
C ILE A 75 -5.85 -0.39 -18.04
N ALA A 76 -5.41 -0.45 -16.79
CA ALA A 76 -4.01 -0.30 -16.41
C ALA A 76 -3.12 -1.37 -17.06
N LEU A 77 -3.61 -2.59 -17.19
CA LEU A 77 -2.90 -3.71 -17.82
C LEU A 77 -2.94 -3.71 -19.36
N SER A 78 -3.80 -2.91 -19.98
CA SER A 78 -4.05 -2.96 -21.43
C SER A 78 -2.82 -2.69 -22.30
N CYS A 79 -1.86 -1.93 -21.77
CA CYS A 79 -0.61 -1.58 -22.44
C CYS A 79 0.60 -2.38 -21.95
N ASP A 80 0.41 -3.55 -21.32
CA ASP A 80 1.44 -4.46 -20.84
C ASP A 80 2.55 -3.73 -20.04
N PRO A 81 2.22 -3.10 -18.90
CA PRO A 81 3.18 -2.33 -18.13
C PRO A 81 4.19 -3.23 -17.40
N ASP A 82 5.44 -2.77 -17.23
CA ASP A 82 6.43 -3.41 -16.36
C ASP A 82 6.21 -3.08 -14.88
N LEU A 83 5.54 -1.95 -14.60
CA LEU A 83 5.25 -1.45 -13.26
C LEU A 83 3.78 -1.05 -13.14
N LEU A 84 3.10 -1.58 -12.10
CA LEU A 84 1.76 -1.19 -11.71
C LEU A 84 1.80 -0.43 -10.37
N ILE A 85 1.30 0.80 -10.34
CA ILE A 85 1.13 1.58 -9.12
C ILE A 85 -0.33 1.48 -8.70
N CYS A 86 -0.58 1.00 -7.49
CA CYS A 86 -1.91 0.84 -6.91
C CYS A 86 -2.08 1.85 -5.77
N ASP A 87 -2.80 2.93 -6.04
CA ASP A 87 -3.08 3.99 -5.06
C ASP A 87 -4.41 3.67 -4.35
N GLU A 88 -4.32 3.19 -3.12
CA GLU A 88 -5.45 2.75 -2.28
C GLU A 88 -6.48 1.88 -3.05
N PRO A 89 -6.08 0.81 -3.73
CA PRO A 89 -6.92 0.14 -4.73
C PRO A 89 -8.16 -0.53 -4.15
N THR A 90 -8.34 -0.53 -2.84
CA THR A 90 -9.41 -1.26 -2.14
C THR A 90 -10.22 -0.42 -1.16
N THR A 91 -9.89 0.86 -0.95
CA THR A 91 -10.49 1.72 0.09
C THR A 91 -12.01 1.90 -0.06
N ALA A 92 -12.52 1.90 -1.28
CA ALA A 92 -13.96 2.06 -1.56
C ALA A 92 -14.76 0.74 -1.62
N LEU A 93 -14.16 -0.38 -1.17
CA LEU A 93 -14.72 -1.72 -1.31
C LEU A 93 -14.99 -2.36 0.06
N ASP A 94 -15.97 -3.25 0.11
CA ASP A 94 -16.18 -4.10 1.28
C ASP A 94 -15.03 -5.11 1.47
N VAL A 95 -14.82 -5.57 2.71
CA VAL A 95 -13.68 -6.42 3.10
C VAL A 95 -13.54 -7.68 2.25
N THR A 96 -14.68 -8.28 1.84
CA THR A 96 -14.66 -9.51 1.04
C THR A 96 -14.19 -9.24 -0.39
N ILE A 97 -14.63 -8.12 -0.99
CA ILE A 97 -14.20 -7.72 -2.33
C ILE A 97 -12.76 -7.21 -2.28
N GLN A 98 -12.36 -6.49 -1.23
CA GLN A 98 -10.98 -6.07 -1.01
C GLN A 98 -10.02 -7.27 -1.09
N ALA A 99 -10.27 -8.33 -0.32
CA ALA A 99 -9.43 -9.53 -0.34
C ALA A 99 -9.29 -10.12 -1.77
N LYS A 100 -10.40 -10.21 -2.51
CA LYS A 100 -10.41 -10.72 -3.89
C LYS A 100 -9.65 -9.84 -4.88
N ILE A 101 -9.66 -8.51 -4.69
CA ILE A 101 -8.89 -7.59 -5.54
C ILE A 101 -7.40 -7.71 -5.26
N LEU A 102 -6.99 -7.81 -4.00
CA LEU A 102 -5.58 -8.01 -3.64
C LEU A 102 -5.04 -9.34 -4.17
N GLU A 103 -5.81 -10.42 -4.05
CA GLU A 103 -5.47 -11.73 -4.62
C GLU A 103 -5.35 -11.67 -6.15
N LEU A 104 -6.28 -10.97 -6.82
CA LEU A 104 -6.22 -10.76 -8.26
C LEU A 104 -4.93 -10.04 -8.67
N ILE A 105 -4.58 -8.92 -8.03
CA ILE A 105 -3.35 -8.17 -8.36
C ILE A 105 -2.12 -9.05 -8.12
N ARG A 106 -2.10 -9.85 -7.05
CA ARG A 106 -0.99 -10.77 -6.75
C ARG A 106 -0.87 -11.90 -7.78
N SER A 107 -1.99 -12.47 -8.28
CA SER A 107 -1.91 -13.47 -9.36
C SER A 107 -1.39 -12.87 -10.65
N ILE A 108 -1.87 -11.68 -11.03
CA ILE A 108 -1.39 -10.94 -12.20
C ILE A 108 0.11 -10.62 -12.09
N GLN A 109 0.56 -10.16 -10.92
CA GLN A 109 1.98 -9.91 -10.65
C GLN A 109 2.83 -11.14 -10.94
N LYS A 110 2.42 -12.31 -10.42
CA LYS A 110 3.13 -13.57 -10.62
C LYS A 110 3.09 -14.07 -12.07
N GLU A 111 1.93 -14.01 -12.71
CA GLU A 111 1.73 -14.52 -14.07
C GLU A 111 2.43 -13.67 -15.12
N ARG A 112 2.44 -12.35 -14.94
CA ARG A 112 3.04 -11.40 -15.88
C ARG A 112 4.47 -10.98 -15.53
N GLY A 113 4.96 -11.29 -14.32
CA GLY A 113 6.29 -10.89 -13.84
C GLY A 113 6.47 -9.39 -13.70
N ILE A 114 5.40 -8.65 -13.41
CA ILE A 114 5.42 -7.19 -13.24
C ILE A 114 5.77 -6.80 -11.80
N SER A 115 6.34 -5.61 -11.62
CA SER A 115 6.51 -5.00 -10.30
C SER A 115 5.23 -4.26 -9.89
N VAL A 116 4.92 -4.28 -8.58
CA VAL A 116 3.75 -3.56 -8.04
C VAL A 116 4.18 -2.65 -6.90
N ILE A 117 3.77 -1.38 -6.95
CA ILE A 117 3.87 -0.45 -5.83
C ILE A 117 2.47 -0.26 -5.26
N TYR A 118 2.28 -0.60 -3.98
CA TYR A 118 1.06 -0.30 -3.24
C TYR A 118 1.23 0.97 -2.42
N ILE A 119 0.32 1.91 -2.57
CA ILE A 119 0.18 3.07 -1.68
C ILE A 119 -1.07 2.80 -0.83
N THR A 120 -0.90 2.68 0.48
CA THR A 120 -2.01 2.36 1.38
C THR A 120 -1.70 2.81 2.82
N HIS A 121 -2.74 3.12 3.58
CA HIS A 121 -2.67 3.35 5.03
C HIS A 121 -3.08 2.11 5.84
N ASP A 122 -3.48 1.04 5.18
CA ASP A 122 -3.94 -0.21 5.84
C ASP A 122 -2.76 -1.19 5.99
N LEU A 123 -2.23 -1.28 7.21
CA LEU A 123 -1.14 -2.20 7.54
C LEU A 123 -1.52 -3.67 7.36
N GLY A 124 -2.81 -4.02 7.47
CA GLY A 124 -3.29 -5.37 7.19
C GLY A 124 -3.21 -5.73 5.69
N VAL A 125 -3.34 -4.73 4.81
CA VAL A 125 -3.06 -4.89 3.37
C VAL A 125 -1.56 -5.07 3.15
N VAL A 126 -0.73 -4.18 3.73
CA VAL A 126 0.74 -4.24 3.61
C VAL A 126 1.26 -5.62 4.01
N ALA A 127 0.82 -6.15 5.16
CA ALA A 127 1.23 -7.47 5.66
C ALA A 127 0.92 -8.64 4.70
N LYS A 128 -0.06 -8.48 3.81
CA LYS A 128 -0.49 -9.54 2.86
C LYS A 128 0.20 -9.48 1.51
N VAL A 129 0.62 -8.29 1.07
CA VAL A 129 1.03 -8.09 -0.33
C VAL A 129 2.45 -7.58 -0.51
N ALA A 130 3.07 -7.00 0.53
CA ALA A 130 4.37 -6.35 0.40
C ALA A 130 5.53 -7.31 0.68
N ASP A 131 6.59 -7.19 -0.12
CA ASP A 131 7.90 -7.79 0.15
C ASP A 131 8.82 -6.79 0.85
N TYR A 132 8.66 -5.50 0.51
CA TYR A 132 9.44 -4.37 1.01
C TYR A 132 8.52 -3.19 1.34
N VAL A 133 8.83 -2.45 2.39
CA VAL A 133 7.96 -1.40 2.92
C VAL A 133 8.75 -0.11 3.11
N ASP A 134 8.20 0.98 2.58
CA ASP A 134 8.61 2.34 2.86
C ASP A 134 7.55 3.02 3.74
N VAL A 135 7.90 3.35 4.98
CA VAL A 135 7.04 4.10 5.88
C VAL A 135 7.25 5.58 5.64
N MET A 136 6.17 6.30 5.28
CA MET A 136 6.24 7.72 4.96
C MET A 136 5.55 8.58 6.03
N TYR A 137 6.16 9.70 6.38
CA TYR A 137 5.57 10.74 7.19
C TYR A 137 5.88 12.11 6.63
N ALA A 138 4.89 12.98 6.53
CA ALA A 138 5.03 14.35 6.04
C ALA A 138 5.82 14.48 4.70
N GLY A 139 5.60 13.53 3.77
CA GLY A 139 6.26 13.51 2.45
C GLY A 139 7.68 12.96 2.42
N LYS A 140 8.22 12.50 3.56
CA LYS A 140 9.57 11.88 3.66
C LYS A 140 9.44 10.41 4.03
N ILE A 141 10.35 9.57 3.53
CA ILE A 141 10.53 8.19 4.02
C ILE A 141 11.23 8.28 5.37
N VAL A 142 10.60 7.74 6.40
CA VAL A 142 11.14 7.74 7.78
C VAL A 142 11.69 6.40 8.20
N GLU A 143 11.22 5.31 7.60
CA GLU A 143 11.77 3.97 7.79
C GLU A 143 11.54 3.13 6.53
N THR A 144 12.49 2.26 6.20
CA THR A 144 12.42 1.38 5.04
C THR A 144 13.05 0.04 5.37
N GLY A 145 12.47 -1.05 4.89
CA GLY A 145 12.97 -2.41 5.15
C GLY A 145 12.09 -3.49 4.53
N THR A 146 12.48 -4.75 4.68
CA THR A 146 11.62 -5.87 4.36
C THR A 146 10.38 -5.87 5.25
N ILE A 147 9.34 -6.59 4.83
CA ILE A 147 8.11 -6.71 5.63
C ILE A 147 8.41 -7.19 7.06
N ASP A 148 9.32 -8.14 7.22
CA ASP A 148 9.68 -8.69 8.52
C ASP A 148 10.44 -7.68 9.38
N GLU A 149 11.35 -6.88 8.81
CA GLU A 149 12.09 -5.85 9.53
C GLU A 149 11.14 -4.77 10.05
N ILE A 150 10.19 -4.32 9.22
CA ILE A 150 9.23 -3.28 9.61
C ILE A 150 8.21 -3.77 10.65
N PHE A 151 7.74 -5.02 10.55
CA PHE A 151 6.73 -5.55 11.45
C PHE A 151 7.30 -6.14 12.74
N TYR A 152 8.52 -6.73 12.70
CA TYR A 152 9.10 -7.44 13.85
C TYR A 152 10.30 -6.75 14.49
N ASP A 153 10.92 -5.77 13.80
CA ASP A 153 12.04 -4.99 14.35
C ASP A 153 11.95 -3.48 14.00
N PRO A 154 10.77 -2.84 14.14
CA PRO A 154 10.60 -1.43 13.80
C PRO A 154 11.51 -0.52 14.63
N ARG A 155 12.08 0.52 14.03
CA ARG A 155 13.06 1.40 14.69
C ARG A 155 12.62 2.84 14.82
N HIS A 156 11.75 3.29 13.93
CA HIS A 156 11.25 4.66 14.00
C HIS A 156 10.05 4.79 14.94
N PRO A 157 10.00 5.79 15.84
CA PRO A 157 8.87 5.98 16.76
C PRO A 157 7.50 6.16 16.09
N TYR A 158 7.46 6.68 14.87
CA TYR A 158 6.22 6.74 14.09
C TYR A 158 5.73 5.34 13.69
N THR A 159 6.62 4.47 13.23
CA THR A 159 6.30 3.06 12.93
C THR A 159 5.81 2.33 14.18
N TRP A 160 6.43 2.58 15.34
CA TRP A 160 5.92 2.06 16.62
C TRP A 160 4.47 2.48 16.88
N GLY A 161 4.18 3.76 16.63
CA GLY A 161 2.82 4.30 16.78
C GLY A 161 1.82 3.65 15.83
N LEU A 162 2.19 3.46 14.57
CA LEU A 162 1.35 2.81 13.57
C LEU A 162 1.03 1.35 13.95
N LEU A 163 2.06 0.58 14.30
CA LEU A 163 1.90 -0.83 14.70
C LEU A 163 1.10 -0.95 16.01
N SER A 164 1.29 -0.03 16.96
CA SER A 164 0.53 -0.02 18.22
C SER A 164 -0.94 0.36 18.02
N ALA A 165 -1.27 1.10 16.97
CA ALA A 165 -2.63 1.50 16.63
C ALA A 165 -3.43 0.42 15.87
N MET A 166 -2.78 -0.67 15.42
CA MET A 166 -3.48 -1.78 14.77
C MET A 166 -4.42 -2.47 15.78
N PRO A 167 -5.66 -2.83 15.39
CA PRO A 167 -6.52 -3.67 16.22
C PRO A 167 -5.85 -5.01 16.55
N ASP A 168 -5.89 -5.41 17.81
CA ASP A 168 -5.42 -6.72 18.27
C ASP A 168 -6.63 -7.48 18.82
N LEU A 169 -6.95 -8.62 18.21
CA LEU A 169 -8.11 -9.43 18.60
C LEU A 169 -7.91 -10.14 19.96
N ASP A 170 -6.67 -10.24 20.42
CA ASP A 170 -6.30 -10.98 21.64
C ASP A 170 -6.13 -10.10 22.88
N THR A 171 -6.15 -8.77 22.72
CA THR A 171 -6.06 -7.85 23.86
C THR A 171 -7.42 -7.42 24.33
N ALA A 172 -7.71 -7.69 25.62
CA ALA A 172 -8.92 -7.24 26.31
C ALA A 172 -8.96 -5.70 26.56
N ASP A 173 -7.94 -4.98 26.14
CA ASP A 173 -7.85 -3.53 26.37
C ASP A 173 -8.55 -2.80 25.21
N GLU A 174 -9.70 -2.18 25.53
CA GLU A 174 -10.53 -1.46 24.55
C GLU A 174 -9.90 -0.14 24.03
N ARG A 175 -8.71 0.25 24.53
CA ARG A 175 -8.05 1.50 24.14
C ARG A 175 -6.95 1.27 23.13
N LEU A 176 -7.28 1.54 21.86
CA LEU A 176 -6.25 1.63 20.82
C LEU A 176 -5.27 2.77 21.13
N TYR A 177 -3.97 2.49 20.95
CA TYR A 177 -2.93 3.51 21.04
C TYR A 177 -3.18 4.57 19.96
N THR A 178 -3.10 5.83 20.35
CA THR A 178 -3.23 6.97 19.44
C THR A 178 -1.94 7.77 19.45
N ILE A 179 -1.39 8.04 18.28
CA ILE A 179 -0.23 8.95 18.14
C ILE A 179 -0.72 10.35 18.54
N PRO A 180 -0.13 11.01 19.56
CA PRO A 180 -0.59 12.29 20.04
C PRO A 180 -0.44 13.40 19.01
N GLY A 181 -1.18 14.51 19.19
CA GLY A 181 -1.09 15.70 18.34
C GLY A 181 -1.70 15.53 16.94
N SER A 182 -1.53 16.54 16.11
CA SER A 182 -1.98 16.57 14.71
C SER A 182 -0.82 16.48 13.73
N PRO A 183 -1.02 15.94 12.53
CA PRO A 183 -0.02 16.00 11.47
C PRO A 183 0.42 17.44 11.20
N PRO A 184 1.69 17.65 10.77
CA PRO A 184 2.20 18.98 10.51
C PRO A 184 1.51 19.64 9.32
N ASN A 185 1.43 20.96 9.35
CA ASN A 185 1.01 21.73 8.17
C ASN A 185 2.20 21.85 7.20
N LEU A 186 2.11 21.15 6.08
CA LEU A 186 3.17 21.11 5.05
C LEU A 186 3.30 22.39 4.21
N LEU A 187 2.40 23.38 4.39
CA LEU A 187 2.53 24.68 3.73
C LEU A 187 3.71 25.50 4.30
N HIS A 188 4.18 25.17 5.48
CA HIS A 188 5.30 25.82 6.15
C HIS A 188 6.32 24.76 6.54
N GLU A 189 7.38 24.65 5.76
CA GLU A 189 8.48 23.76 6.05
C GLU A 189 9.18 24.24 7.34
N LYS A 190 9.23 23.39 8.35
CA LYS A 190 10.02 23.62 9.57
C LYS A 190 11.34 22.90 9.45
N ALA A 191 12.39 23.47 10.03
CA ALA A 191 13.65 22.76 10.21
C ALA A 191 13.44 21.57 11.16
N GLY A 192 14.27 20.54 11.03
CA GLY A 192 14.24 19.37 11.89
C GLY A 192 13.24 18.29 11.49
N ASP A 193 13.08 17.29 12.36
CA ASP A 193 12.19 16.16 12.13
C ASP A 193 10.73 16.60 12.19
N ALA A 194 10.01 16.39 11.11
CA ALA A 194 8.57 16.69 11.03
C ALA A 194 7.74 15.89 12.06
N PHE A 195 8.25 14.77 12.55
CA PHE A 195 7.59 13.96 13.58
C PHE A 195 7.91 14.40 15.02
N ALA A 196 8.97 15.19 15.25
CA ALA A 196 9.42 15.63 16.59
C ALA A 196 8.28 16.12 17.50
N PRO A 197 7.34 16.98 17.05
CA PRO A 197 6.24 17.47 17.90
C PRO A 197 5.27 16.40 18.42
N ARG A 198 5.30 15.22 17.80
CA ARG A 198 4.44 14.05 18.14
C ARG A 198 5.24 12.89 18.71
N ASN A 199 6.55 12.99 18.71
CA ASN A 199 7.49 11.98 19.18
C ASN A 199 7.80 12.20 20.65
N LYS A 200 7.25 11.38 21.54
CA LYS A 200 7.53 11.45 22.98
C LYS A 200 8.99 11.16 23.36
N TYR A 201 9.78 10.69 22.41
CA TYR A 201 11.20 10.40 22.55
C TYR A 201 12.09 11.40 21.80
N ALA A 202 11.51 12.52 21.30
CA ALA A 202 12.26 13.54 20.58
C ALA A 202 13.43 14.07 21.42
N LEU A 203 14.54 14.29 20.76
CA LEU A 203 15.74 14.95 21.31
C LEU A 203 15.76 16.41 20.86
N GLU A 204 16.51 17.27 21.54
CA GLU A 204 16.63 18.70 21.15
C GLU A 204 17.08 18.86 19.69
N ILE A 205 17.93 17.98 19.20
CA ILE A 205 18.40 17.99 17.81
C ILE A 205 17.29 17.74 16.78
N ASP A 206 16.23 17.01 17.15
CA ASP A 206 15.08 16.74 16.25
C ASP A 206 14.35 18.04 15.88
N ASP A 207 14.41 19.10 16.70
CA ASP A 207 13.82 20.40 16.40
C ASP A 207 14.65 21.25 15.43
N GLU A 208 15.92 20.92 15.25
CA GLU A 208 16.89 21.73 14.49
C GLU A 208 17.30 21.09 13.16
N ILE A 209 17.54 19.77 13.17
CA ILE A 209 18.16 19.05 12.05
C ILE A 209 17.38 17.78 11.75
N ASP A 210 17.02 17.60 10.48
CA ASP A 210 16.44 16.32 9.97
C ASP A 210 17.39 15.16 10.28
N PRO A 211 16.87 14.04 10.84
CA PRO A 211 17.68 12.84 11.04
C PRO A 211 18.08 12.22 9.70
N PRO A 212 19.33 11.82 9.52
CA PRO A 212 19.71 11.04 8.35
C PRO A 212 19.14 9.61 8.45
N MET A 213 19.09 8.91 7.30
CA MET A 213 18.76 7.50 7.28
C MET A 213 19.91 6.67 7.88
N PHE A 214 19.76 6.21 9.11
CA PHE A 214 20.72 5.32 9.76
C PHE A 214 20.54 3.90 9.26
N LYS A 215 21.65 3.24 8.92
CA LYS A 215 21.66 1.84 8.49
C LYS A 215 21.56 0.92 9.71
N ILE A 216 20.59 0.00 9.69
CA ILE A 216 20.36 -1.03 10.72
C ILE A 216 20.82 -2.39 10.18
N SER A 217 20.37 -2.74 8.97
CA SER A 217 20.81 -3.92 8.22
C SER A 217 21.15 -3.54 6.76
N ASP A 218 21.37 -4.52 5.88
CA ASP A 218 21.58 -4.22 4.45
C ASP A 218 20.31 -3.75 3.75
N THR A 219 19.16 -4.05 4.30
CA THR A 219 17.84 -3.70 3.76
C THR A 219 17.07 -2.73 4.66
N HIS A 220 17.43 -2.60 5.94
CA HIS A 220 16.69 -1.82 6.93
C HIS A 220 17.39 -0.50 7.27
N PHE A 221 16.66 0.61 7.12
CA PHE A 221 17.13 1.96 7.44
C PHE A 221 16.01 2.75 8.13
N ALA A 222 16.38 3.65 9.06
CA ALA A 222 15.42 4.53 9.72
C ALA A 222 15.99 5.93 9.94
N ALA A 223 15.16 6.95 9.74
CA ALA A 223 15.50 8.36 9.91
C ALA A 223 15.11 8.80 11.34
N THR A 224 15.90 8.46 12.32
CA THR A 224 15.70 8.89 13.71
C THR A 224 17.02 9.06 14.44
N TRP A 225 17.18 10.19 15.14
CA TRP A 225 18.37 10.47 15.97
C TRP A 225 18.53 9.47 17.12
N LEU A 226 17.50 8.71 17.48
CA LEU A 226 17.60 7.66 18.50
C LEU A 226 18.56 6.54 18.13
N LEU A 227 18.94 6.42 16.84
CA LEU A 227 19.93 5.46 16.35
C LEU A 227 21.36 6.01 16.35
N ASP A 228 21.57 7.31 16.64
CA ASP A 228 22.93 7.85 16.81
C ASP A 228 23.59 7.20 18.04
N PRO A 229 24.85 6.75 17.95
CA PRO A 229 25.56 6.10 19.07
C PRO A 229 25.64 6.96 20.34
N ARG A 230 25.46 8.27 20.23
CA ARG A 230 25.49 9.24 21.35
C ARG A 230 24.10 9.41 21.99
N ALA A 231 23.04 8.96 21.31
CA ALA A 231 21.67 9.11 21.81
C ALA A 231 21.42 8.25 23.06
N PRO A 232 20.47 8.64 23.92
CA PRO A 232 20.02 7.79 24.99
C PRO A 232 19.41 6.51 24.40
N LYS A 233 19.64 5.37 25.04
CA LYS A 233 19.00 4.11 24.62
C LYS A 233 17.52 4.17 24.94
N VAL A 234 16.71 4.16 23.90
CA VAL A 234 15.25 4.11 23.97
C VAL A 234 14.80 2.77 23.39
N GLU A 235 13.97 2.06 24.14
CA GLU A 235 13.31 0.83 23.67
C GLU A 235 11.88 1.12 23.20
N MET A 236 11.39 0.31 22.28
CA MET A 236 9.97 0.38 21.88
C MET A 236 9.05 0.15 23.09
N PRO A 237 7.82 0.67 23.07
CA PRO A 237 6.86 0.47 24.15
C PRO A 237 6.67 -1.01 24.51
N PRO A 238 6.59 -1.37 25.82
CA PRO A 238 6.46 -2.77 26.25
C PRO A 238 5.30 -3.50 25.59
N GLU A 239 4.14 -2.84 25.45
CA GLU A 239 2.94 -3.41 24.81
C GLU A 239 3.20 -3.77 23.34
N LEU A 240 3.94 -2.93 22.63
CA LEU A 240 4.35 -3.20 21.25
C LEU A 240 5.37 -4.33 21.18
N LYS A 241 6.32 -4.37 22.14
CA LYS A 241 7.35 -5.42 22.22
C LYS A 241 6.71 -6.80 22.42
N ASP A 242 5.73 -6.90 23.31
CA ASP A 242 4.98 -8.14 23.57
C ASP A 242 4.15 -8.55 22.33
N ARG A 243 3.54 -7.59 21.66
CA ARG A 243 2.79 -7.82 20.41
C ARG A 243 3.68 -8.33 19.29
N VAL A 244 4.80 -7.66 19.04
CA VAL A 244 5.80 -8.07 18.04
C VAL A 244 6.31 -9.49 18.33
N ALA A 245 6.57 -9.81 19.59
CA ALA A 245 7.00 -11.15 19.99
C ALA A 245 5.93 -12.22 19.68
N ARG A 246 4.64 -11.94 19.96
CA ARG A 246 3.54 -12.85 19.60
C ARG A 246 3.42 -13.04 18.08
N MET A 247 3.38 -11.95 17.32
CA MET A 247 3.28 -11.98 15.86
C MET A 247 4.45 -12.79 15.24
N SER A 248 5.67 -12.56 15.70
CA SER A 248 6.84 -13.30 15.23
C SER A 248 6.77 -14.81 15.56
N ALA A 249 6.23 -15.16 16.73
CA ALA A 249 6.05 -16.57 17.12
C ALA A 249 4.97 -17.28 16.28
N GLU A 250 3.92 -16.55 15.90
CA GLU A 250 2.86 -17.08 15.03
C GLU A 250 3.34 -17.25 13.59
N ALA A 251 4.08 -16.28 13.04
CA ALA A 251 4.67 -16.38 11.71
C ALA A 251 5.57 -17.61 11.58
N LYS A 252 6.46 -17.86 12.56
CA LYS A 252 7.31 -19.05 12.57
C LYS A 252 6.54 -20.36 12.60
N LYS A 253 5.41 -20.43 13.33
CA LYS A 253 4.58 -21.64 13.37
C LYS A 253 3.88 -21.92 12.02
N ILE A 254 3.55 -20.88 11.26
CA ILE A 254 2.95 -21.02 9.93
C ILE A 254 4.01 -21.53 8.94
N GLU A 255 5.22 -20.95 8.96
CA GLU A 255 6.34 -21.39 8.12
C GLU A 255 6.77 -22.85 8.40
N GLU A 256 6.72 -23.32 9.67
CA GLU A 256 7.03 -24.71 10.05
C GLU A 256 5.91 -25.70 9.64
N ALA A 257 4.73 -25.23 9.29
CA ALA A 257 3.56 -26.05 8.95
C ALA A 257 3.33 -26.21 7.43
N GLU A 258 3.99 -25.37 6.60
CA GLU A 258 4.02 -25.45 5.13
C GLU A 258 5.19 -26.30 4.61
#